data_9f8586e113da9186fd21df5cd28d1e93
#
_entry.id   9f8586e113da9186fd21df5cd28d1e93
#
_cell.length_a   1.000
_cell.length_b   1.000
_cell.length_c   1.000
_cell.angle_alpha   90.00
_cell.angle_beta   90.00
_cell.angle_gamma   90.00
#
_symmetry.space_group_name_H-M   'P 1'
#
loop_
_entity.id
_entity.type
_entity.pdbx_description
1 polymer ?
#
loop_
_entity_poly.entity_id
_entity_poly.type
_entity_poly.pdbx_seq_one_letter_code
_entity_poly.pdbx_strand_id
1 'polypeptide(L)'
;MKRQPWEFTVSSLLRRAGLVVAVIGTAVAMFLGVPRADAVAPDIESQRTSQQGTSLNLARQVRKRQQSLMVLNQRADARDRALIGRKAVLATYGYTGDPDDVRAVLPLASYRVSAGFGLTGPLWEAEHGGQDFSASSGETIVAVAAGEVTEIAYSGPYGLRTILTLPDGTEIWYCHQTDVTVDTGQLVEVADAIGTVGSTGNSSGPHLHLEVRPDGASPIDPMDWLRAEGLNP
;
A
#
# COMPACT_ATOMS: atom_id res chain seq x y z
N MET A 1 -20.71 37.76 -11.56
CA MET A 1 -21.77 36.77 -11.86
C MET A 1 -21.61 35.59 -10.96
N LYS A 2 -22.51 35.45 -9.98
CA LYS A 2 -22.53 34.41 -8.94
C LYS A 2 -23.10 33.12 -9.54
N ARG A 3 -22.46 31.97 -9.32
CA ARG A 3 -23.09 30.66 -9.49
C ARG A 3 -23.11 29.94 -8.15
N GLN A 4 -24.31 29.58 -7.75
CA GLN A 4 -24.69 28.92 -6.50
C GLN A 4 -24.37 27.40 -6.54
N PRO A 5 -24.09 26.76 -5.38
CA PRO A 5 -23.89 25.32 -5.29
C PRO A 5 -25.21 24.55 -5.22
N TRP A 6 -25.25 23.36 -5.80
CA TRP A 6 -26.38 22.43 -5.78
C TRP A 6 -26.41 21.66 -4.44
N GLU A 7 -27.31 22.06 -3.58
CA GLU A 7 -27.74 21.23 -2.45
C GLU A 7 -28.84 20.26 -2.92
N PHE A 8 -28.50 18.96 -2.97
CA PHE A 8 -29.50 17.91 -3.07
C PHE A 8 -29.98 17.54 -1.67
N THR A 9 -31.10 18.04 -1.30
CA THR A 9 -31.86 17.66 -0.11
C THR A 9 -32.57 16.33 -0.37
N VAL A 10 -32.10 15.22 0.18
CA VAL A 10 -32.81 13.93 0.22
C VAL A 10 -33.69 13.92 1.46
N SER A 11 -34.85 14.54 1.37
CA SER A 11 -35.90 14.34 2.37
C SER A 11 -37.25 14.72 1.80
N SER A 12 -37.91 13.80 1.12
CA SER A 12 -39.40 13.81 0.98
C SER A 12 -39.97 12.59 0.23
N LEU A 13 -39.56 11.37 0.52
CA LEU A 13 -40.19 10.17 -0.07
C LEU A 13 -40.46 9.04 0.93
N LEU A 14 -40.76 9.37 2.18
CA LEU A 14 -41.19 8.41 3.19
C LEU A 14 -42.44 8.86 3.95
N ARG A 15 -43.47 9.28 3.22
CA ARG A 15 -44.83 9.40 3.76
C ARG A 15 -45.86 9.24 2.64
N ARG A 16 -46.23 8.02 2.27
CA ARG A 16 -47.51 7.62 1.68
C ARG A 16 -47.50 6.15 1.35
N ALA A 17 -47.58 5.30 2.38
CA ALA A 17 -48.10 3.95 2.27
C ALA A 17 -48.72 3.59 3.62
N GLY A 18 -49.78 4.21 3.89
CA GLY A 18 -50.67 3.88 5.00
C GLY A 18 -52.07 4.01 4.52
N LEU A 19 -52.83 2.95 4.74
CA LEU A 19 -54.27 2.90 4.65
C LEU A 19 -54.89 2.65 3.28
N VAL A 20 -55.08 1.42 2.88
CA VAL A 20 -56.29 1.01 2.17
C VAL A 20 -57.06 0.06 3.03
N VAL A 21 -58.08 0.62 3.53
CA VAL A 21 -59.12 0.10 4.42
C VAL A 21 -59.97 -0.91 3.68
N ALA A 22 -60.24 -1.98 4.39
CA ALA A 22 -61.32 -2.90 4.08
C ALA A 22 -62.68 -2.19 4.13
N VAL A 23 -63.38 -2.14 3.01
CA VAL A 23 -64.81 -1.82 2.99
C VAL A 23 -65.57 -3.12 2.70
N ILE A 24 -66.14 -3.61 3.70
CA ILE A 24 -67.36 -4.30 3.96
C ILE A 24 -68.34 -4.32 2.78
N GLY A 25 -68.57 -5.47 2.25
CA GLY A 25 -69.73 -5.80 1.45
C GLY A 25 -70.61 -6.77 2.20
N THR A 26 -71.56 -6.25 2.94
CA THR A 26 -72.74 -7.05 3.41
C THR A 26 -73.69 -7.26 2.24
N ALA A 27 -73.57 -8.38 1.58
CA ALA A 27 -74.63 -8.83 0.65
C ALA A 27 -75.57 -9.77 1.38
N VAL A 28 -76.78 -9.34 1.45
CA VAL A 28 -77.96 -10.13 1.87
C VAL A 28 -78.18 -11.19 0.79
N ALA A 29 -77.99 -12.44 1.11
CA ALA A 29 -78.37 -13.57 0.27
C ALA A 29 -79.59 -14.28 0.94
N MET A 30 -80.76 -14.00 0.38
CA MET A 30 -81.92 -14.86 0.63
C MET A 30 -81.88 -16.09 -0.27
N PHE A 31 -81.99 -17.20 0.33
CA PHE A 31 -82.60 -18.47 -0.08
C PHE A 31 -82.46 -18.96 -1.51
N LEU A 32 -81.59 -19.92 -1.68
CA LEU A 32 -81.84 -21.12 -2.48
C LEU A 32 -80.85 -22.20 -2.00
N GLY A 33 -81.32 -23.37 -1.67
CA GLY A 33 -80.58 -24.47 -1.06
C GLY A 33 -79.43 -24.95 -1.97
N VAL A 34 -78.24 -24.57 -1.60
CA VAL A 34 -76.99 -25.12 -2.11
C VAL A 34 -76.39 -25.95 -0.99
N PRO A 35 -75.91 -27.18 -1.25
CA PRO A 35 -75.30 -27.98 -0.21
C PRO A 35 -74.10 -27.24 0.35
N ARG A 36 -74.04 -27.13 1.66
CA ARG A 36 -72.97 -26.50 2.43
C ARG A 36 -71.69 -27.30 2.17
N ALA A 37 -70.88 -26.87 1.24
CA ALA A 37 -69.50 -27.27 1.21
C ALA A 37 -68.92 -26.78 2.54
N ASP A 38 -68.40 -27.63 3.37
CA ASP A 38 -67.60 -27.29 4.51
C ASP A 38 -66.35 -26.62 4.00
N ALA A 39 -66.42 -25.31 3.81
CA ALA A 39 -65.26 -24.50 3.55
C ALA A 39 -64.40 -24.58 4.82
N VAL A 40 -63.41 -25.44 4.84
CA VAL A 40 -62.35 -25.41 5.82
C VAL A 40 -61.79 -24.00 5.79
N ALA A 41 -62.13 -23.21 6.79
CA ALA A 41 -61.59 -21.86 6.94
C ALA A 41 -60.06 -22.00 6.94
N PRO A 42 -59.34 -21.33 6.04
CA PRO A 42 -57.89 -21.42 6.03
C PRO A 42 -57.37 -21.04 7.41
N ASP A 43 -56.52 -21.91 7.99
CA ASP A 43 -55.90 -21.68 9.28
C ASP A 43 -55.02 -20.41 9.20
N ILE A 44 -55.66 -19.26 9.51
CA ILE A 44 -55.04 -17.92 9.45
C ILE A 44 -53.86 -17.85 10.42
N GLU A 45 -53.84 -18.64 11.47
CA GLU A 45 -52.79 -18.66 12.47
C GLU A 45 -51.53 -19.37 11.96
N SER A 46 -51.67 -20.47 11.22
CA SER A 46 -50.55 -21.15 10.57
C SER A 46 -49.93 -20.32 9.44
N GLN A 47 -50.77 -19.58 8.70
CA GLN A 47 -50.27 -18.63 7.67
C GLN A 47 -49.54 -17.44 8.29
N ARG A 48 -49.99 -16.90 9.41
CA ARG A 48 -49.30 -15.82 10.14
C ARG A 48 -47.94 -16.27 10.67
N THR A 49 -47.86 -17.45 11.28
CA THR A 49 -46.61 -18.01 11.80
C THR A 49 -45.60 -18.30 10.69
N SER A 50 -46.05 -18.83 9.56
CA SER A 50 -45.24 -19.05 8.37
C SER A 50 -44.72 -17.74 7.77
N GLN A 51 -45.55 -16.72 7.65
CA GLN A 51 -45.13 -15.39 7.15
C GLN A 51 -44.14 -14.70 8.11
N GLN A 52 -44.36 -14.81 9.43
CA GLN A 52 -43.42 -14.30 10.43
C GLN A 52 -42.07 -15.01 10.36
N GLY A 53 -42.06 -16.35 10.22
CA GLY A 53 -40.83 -17.13 10.03
C GLY A 53 -40.03 -16.70 8.77
N THR A 54 -40.76 -16.50 7.68
CA THR A 54 -40.17 -16.06 6.41
C THR A 54 -39.57 -14.65 6.51
N SER A 55 -40.31 -13.72 7.15
CA SER A 55 -39.85 -12.33 7.34
C SER A 55 -38.62 -12.26 8.26
N LEU A 56 -38.56 -13.05 9.32
CA LEU A 56 -37.40 -13.15 10.22
C LEU A 56 -36.16 -13.73 9.51
N ASN A 57 -36.37 -14.74 8.66
CA ASN A 57 -35.30 -15.33 7.86
C ASN A 57 -34.75 -14.33 6.84
N LEU A 58 -35.63 -13.60 6.15
CA LEU A 58 -35.22 -12.54 5.21
C LEU A 58 -34.46 -11.44 5.94
N ALA A 59 -34.96 -10.97 7.07
CA ALA A 59 -34.27 -9.94 7.87
C ALA A 59 -32.89 -10.41 8.36
N ARG A 60 -32.72 -11.69 8.68
CA ARG A 60 -31.45 -12.30 9.05
C ARG A 60 -30.49 -12.37 7.85
N GLN A 61 -30.99 -12.75 6.68
CA GLN A 61 -30.19 -12.76 5.43
C GLN A 61 -29.74 -11.36 5.02
N VAL A 62 -30.64 -10.38 5.11
CA VAL A 62 -30.30 -8.97 4.81
C VAL A 62 -29.22 -8.47 5.76
N ARG A 63 -29.34 -8.71 7.06
CA ARG A 63 -28.29 -8.35 8.04
C ARG A 63 -26.96 -9.01 7.76
N LYS A 64 -26.93 -10.31 7.45
CA LYS A 64 -25.69 -11.01 7.06
C LYS A 64 -25.05 -10.37 5.83
N ARG A 65 -25.85 -10.06 4.81
CA ARG A 65 -25.36 -9.42 3.60
C ARG A 65 -24.83 -8.02 3.86
N GLN A 66 -25.50 -7.23 4.68
CA GLN A 66 -25.02 -5.90 5.10
C GLN A 66 -23.70 -5.99 5.86
N GLN A 67 -23.57 -6.93 6.80
CA GLN A 67 -22.31 -7.17 7.52
C GLN A 67 -21.17 -7.57 6.57
N SER A 68 -21.44 -8.46 5.61
CA SER A 68 -20.44 -8.85 4.61
C SER A 68 -19.99 -7.68 3.75
N LEU A 69 -20.93 -6.84 3.28
CA LEU A 69 -20.62 -5.63 2.51
C LEU A 69 -19.80 -4.62 3.33
N MET A 70 -20.13 -4.45 4.60
CA MET A 70 -19.38 -3.58 5.52
C MET A 70 -17.92 -4.04 5.68
N VAL A 71 -17.70 -5.36 5.86
CA VAL A 71 -16.35 -5.93 5.95
C VAL A 71 -15.58 -5.75 4.63
N LEU A 72 -16.23 -5.96 3.49
CA LEU A 72 -15.59 -5.76 2.18
C LEU A 72 -15.20 -4.30 1.95
N ASN A 73 -16.09 -3.35 2.28
CA ASN A 73 -15.79 -1.93 2.17
C ASN A 73 -14.63 -1.53 3.10
N GLN A 74 -14.62 -2.01 4.35
CA GLN A 74 -13.51 -1.75 5.27
C GLN A 74 -12.17 -2.27 4.75
N ARG A 75 -12.16 -3.44 4.11
CA ARG A 75 -10.96 -4.01 3.48
C ARG A 75 -10.52 -3.19 2.26
N ALA A 76 -11.46 -2.75 1.43
CA ALA A 76 -11.17 -1.87 0.30
C ALA A 76 -10.56 -0.55 0.76
N ASP A 77 -11.18 0.13 1.73
CA ASP A 77 -10.66 1.37 2.32
C ASP A 77 -9.27 1.20 2.95
N ALA A 78 -9.00 0.04 3.56
CA ALA A 78 -7.69 -0.25 4.14
C ALA A 78 -6.62 -0.43 3.06
N ARG A 79 -6.95 -1.14 1.97
CA ARG A 79 -6.05 -1.28 0.81
C ARG A 79 -5.75 0.06 0.17
N ASP A 80 -6.77 0.89 -0.06
CA ASP A 80 -6.60 2.20 -0.68
C ASP A 80 -5.71 3.11 0.17
N ARG A 81 -5.88 3.11 1.50
CA ARG A 81 -4.99 3.84 2.41
C ARG A 81 -3.55 3.33 2.38
N ALA A 82 -3.36 2.01 2.35
CA ALA A 82 -2.03 1.40 2.26
C ALA A 82 -1.34 1.76 0.93
N LEU A 83 -2.07 1.71 -0.17
CA LEU A 83 -1.56 2.08 -1.50
C LEU A 83 -1.17 3.56 -1.57
N ILE A 84 -2.00 4.46 -1.04
CA ILE A 84 -1.71 5.90 -0.96
C ILE A 84 -0.46 6.13 -0.11
N GLY A 85 -0.34 5.45 1.05
CA GLY A 85 0.84 5.54 1.90
C GLY A 85 2.11 5.06 1.19
N ARG A 86 2.07 3.89 0.54
CA ARG A 86 3.20 3.36 -0.24
C ARG A 86 3.61 4.33 -1.37
N LYS A 87 2.64 4.85 -2.12
CA LYS A 87 2.89 5.82 -3.19
C LYS A 87 3.58 7.09 -2.68
N ALA A 88 3.18 7.59 -1.52
CA ALA A 88 3.80 8.76 -0.90
C ALA A 88 5.26 8.47 -0.48
N VAL A 89 5.54 7.30 0.11
CA VAL A 89 6.90 6.88 0.45
C VAL A 89 7.76 6.77 -0.79
N LEU A 90 7.33 6.07 -1.83
CA LEU A 90 8.08 5.92 -3.08
C LEU A 90 8.38 7.26 -3.76
N ALA A 91 7.40 8.19 -3.73
CA ALA A 91 7.58 9.54 -4.27
C ALA A 91 8.66 10.33 -3.53
N THR A 92 8.82 10.12 -2.22
CA THR A 92 9.89 10.73 -1.41
C THR A 92 11.28 10.32 -1.92
N TYR A 93 11.40 9.10 -2.46
CA TYR A 93 12.63 8.55 -3.01
C TYR A 93 12.67 8.56 -4.56
N GLY A 94 11.94 9.51 -5.17
CA GLY A 94 12.04 9.80 -6.60
C GLY A 94 11.19 8.95 -7.54
N TYR A 95 10.39 8.00 -7.05
CA TYR A 95 9.52 7.19 -7.89
C TYR A 95 8.07 7.66 -7.86
N THR A 96 7.51 7.97 -9.04
CA THR A 96 6.15 8.51 -9.18
C THR A 96 5.20 7.61 -10.00
N GLY A 97 5.67 6.42 -10.37
CA GLY A 97 4.90 5.44 -11.14
C GLY A 97 3.88 4.66 -10.32
N ASP A 98 3.45 3.51 -10.87
CA ASP A 98 2.61 2.56 -10.15
C ASP A 98 3.43 1.85 -9.07
N PRO A 99 3.01 1.86 -7.80
CA PRO A 99 3.72 1.18 -6.72
C PRO A 99 3.90 -0.33 -6.91
N ASP A 100 3.08 -0.96 -7.74
CA ASP A 100 3.20 -2.40 -8.03
C ASP A 100 4.26 -2.69 -9.11
N ASP A 101 4.70 -1.66 -9.86
CA ASP A 101 5.72 -1.78 -10.92
C ASP A 101 7.09 -1.22 -10.51
N VAL A 102 7.27 -0.78 -9.25
CA VAL A 102 8.52 -0.18 -8.79
C VAL A 102 9.65 -1.21 -8.81
N ARG A 103 10.75 -0.86 -9.48
CA ARG A 103 11.98 -1.66 -9.53
C ARG A 103 13.07 -1.05 -8.68
N ALA A 104 13.18 0.28 -8.72
CA ALA A 104 14.19 1.00 -7.97
C ALA A 104 13.69 2.35 -7.47
N VAL A 105 14.39 2.88 -6.45
CA VAL A 105 14.25 4.22 -5.90
C VAL A 105 15.61 4.84 -5.61
N LEU A 106 15.65 6.15 -5.35
CA LEU A 106 16.86 6.81 -4.86
C LEU A 106 17.17 6.36 -3.41
N PRO A 107 18.45 6.26 -3.03
CA PRO A 107 18.84 5.74 -1.71
C PRO A 107 18.51 6.68 -0.55
N LEU A 108 18.33 7.97 -0.81
CA LEU A 108 18.13 9.04 0.17
C LEU A 108 17.02 9.98 -0.28
N ALA A 109 16.24 10.49 0.67
CA ALA A 109 15.16 11.46 0.42
C ALA A 109 15.71 12.87 0.12
N SER A 110 16.86 13.22 0.71
CA SER A 110 17.49 14.53 0.56
C SER A 110 19.00 14.38 0.56
N TYR A 111 19.64 14.86 -0.50
CA TYR A 111 21.09 14.77 -0.69
C TYR A 111 21.60 15.82 -1.68
N ARG A 112 22.92 15.90 -1.78
CA ARG A 112 23.63 16.55 -2.87
C ARG A 112 24.63 15.56 -3.47
N VAL A 113 24.67 15.46 -4.77
CA VAL A 113 25.69 14.69 -5.50
C VAL A 113 27.05 15.34 -5.22
N SER A 114 28.04 14.52 -4.84
CA SER A 114 29.40 14.98 -4.55
C SER A 114 30.44 14.23 -5.39
N ALA A 115 31.32 13.39 -4.83
CA ALA A 115 32.32 12.68 -5.62
C ALA A 115 31.67 11.64 -6.53
N GLY A 116 31.96 11.70 -7.82
CA GLY A 116 31.43 10.81 -8.85
C GLY A 116 32.28 9.55 -9.05
N PHE A 117 31.68 8.58 -9.72
CA PHE A 117 32.34 7.35 -10.16
C PHE A 117 33.55 7.65 -11.08
N GLY A 118 34.62 6.88 -10.92
CA GLY A 118 35.82 6.99 -11.75
C GLY A 118 36.73 8.18 -11.42
N LEU A 119 36.40 8.99 -10.40
CA LEU A 119 37.31 10.07 -9.99
C LEU A 119 38.62 9.50 -9.43
N THR A 120 39.72 10.17 -9.73
CA THR A 120 41.05 9.85 -9.21
C THR A 120 41.59 10.98 -8.36
N GLY A 121 42.37 10.66 -7.34
CA GLY A 121 42.96 11.67 -6.45
C GLY A 121 43.50 11.06 -5.15
N PRO A 122 44.03 11.89 -4.25
CA PRO A 122 44.74 11.43 -3.06
C PRO A 122 43.78 10.79 -2.00
N LEU A 123 42.49 10.86 -2.20
CA LEU A 123 41.50 10.25 -1.31
C LEU A 123 41.22 8.78 -1.66
N TRP A 124 41.62 8.32 -2.82
CA TRP A 124 41.41 6.96 -3.31
C TRP A 124 42.74 6.27 -3.65
N GLU A 125 42.88 5.01 -3.29
CA GLU A 125 44.06 4.21 -3.66
C GLU A 125 44.08 3.88 -5.17
N ALA A 126 42.89 3.89 -5.79
CA ALA A 126 42.65 3.68 -7.21
C ALA A 126 41.63 4.71 -7.70
N GLU A 127 40.77 4.33 -8.62
CA GLU A 127 39.60 5.12 -9.01
C GLU A 127 38.48 5.01 -7.97
N HIS A 128 37.67 6.07 -7.83
CA HIS A 128 36.46 6.07 -6.98
C HIS A 128 35.43 5.08 -7.51
N GLY A 129 35.15 4.02 -6.75
CA GLY A 129 34.35 2.88 -7.18
C GLY A 129 32.83 3.10 -7.15
N GLY A 130 32.36 4.27 -6.73
CA GLY A 130 30.94 4.54 -6.56
C GLY A 130 30.55 5.99 -6.78
N GLN A 131 29.36 6.31 -6.31
CA GLN A 131 28.83 7.66 -6.27
C GLN A 131 28.61 8.09 -4.83
N ASP A 132 29.09 9.27 -4.47
CA ASP A 132 28.88 9.85 -3.16
C ASP A 132 27.66 10.78 -3.16
N PHE A 133 26.80 10.55 -2.18
CA PHE A 133 25.62 11.36 -1.88
C PHE A 133 25.80 12.04 -0.53
N SER A 134 26.20 13.31 -0.53
CA SER A 134 26.33 14.12 0.70
C SER A 134 24.96 14.34 1.33
N ALA A 135 24.82 13.95 2.59
CA ALA A 135 23.60 14.12 3.37
C ALA A 135 23.94 14.30 4.85
N SER A 136 22.97 14.66 5.69
CA SER A 136 23.16 14.79 7.12
C SER A 136 23.43 13.42 7.77
N SER A 137 24.32 13.39 8.75
CA SER A 137 24.48 12.17 9.58
C SER A 137 23.14 11.80 10.22
N GLY A 138 22.79 10.52 10.17
CA GLY A 138 21.51 10.03 10.66
C GLY A 138 20.36 10.08 9.64
N GLU A 139 20.57 10.65 8.43
CA GLU A 139 19.58 10.55 7.35
C GLU A 139 19.33 9.08 7.00
N THR A 140 18.06 8.72 6.79
CA THR A 140 17.68 7.33 6.51
C THR A 140 18.15 6.90 5.13
N ILE A 141 18.88 5.79 5.06
CA ILE A 141 19.22 5.09 3.83
C ILE A 141 18.19 4.02 3.59
N VAL A 142 17.67 3.94 2.35
CA VAL A 142 16.71 2.91 1.96
C VAL A 142 17.29 1.97 0.90
N ALA A 143 16.75 0.75 0.85
CA ALA A 143 17.05 -0.20 -0.21
C ALA A 143 16.63 0.36 -1.57
N VAL A 144 17.59 0.55 -2.46
CA VAL A 144 17.32 1.09 -3.81
C VAL A 144 16.49 0.13 -4.65
N ALA A 145 16.58 -1.18 -4.39
CA ALA A 145 15.83 -2.24 -5.05
C ALA A 145 15.53 -3.36 -4.05
N ALA A 146 14.61 -4.26 -4.40
CA ALA A 146 14.34 -5.44 -3.58
C ALA A 146 15.49 -6.47 -3.70
N GLY A 147 15.85 -7.11 -2.58
CA GLY A 147 16.94 -8.08 -2.56
C GLY A 147 17.15 -8.71 -1.19
N GLU A 148 18.25 -9.41 -1.02
CA GLU A 148 18.71 -10.00 0.23
C GLU A 148 19.92 -9.26 0.77
N VAL A 149 19.92 -8.93 2.04
CA VAL A 149 21.10 -8.39 2.74
C VAL A 149 22.10 -9.52 2.92
N THR A 150 23.16 -9.55 2.12
CA THR A 150 24.12 -10.65 2.13
C THR A 150 25.31 -10.41 3.06
N GLU A 151 25.65 -9.14 3.34
CA GLU A 151 26.70 -8.79 4.27
C GLU A 151 26.42 -7.51 5.04
N ILE A 152 26.78 -7.49 6.30
CA ILE A 152 26.90 -6.30 7.14
C ILE A 152 28.24 -6.41 7.88
N ALA A 153 29.19 -5.52 7.55
CA ALA A 153 30.54 -5.57 8.12
C ALA A 153 31.20 -4.19 8.17
N TYR A 154 32.16 -4.05 9.10
CA TYR A 154 33.12 -2.94 9.04
C TYR A 154 34.26 -3.30 8.08
N SER A 155 34.30 -2.67 6.92
CA SER A 155 35.17 -3.05 5.80
C SER A 155 36.21 -1.98 5.45
N GLY A 156 37.20 -1.83 6.33
CA GLY A 156 38.35 -0.92 6.11
C GLY A 156 37.95 0.48 5.65
N PRO A 157 38.40 0.92 4.46
CA PRO A 157 38.06 2.24 3.93
C PRO A 157 36.58 2.53 3.79
N TYR A 158 35.76 1.53 3.51
CA TYR A 158 34.30 1.65 3.37
C TYR A 158 33.53 1.89 4.68
N GLY A 159 34.23 1.72 5.83
CA GLY A 159 33.57 1.82 7.14
C GLY A 159 32.52 0.75 7.36
N LEU A 160 31.45 1.09 8.06
CA LEU A 160 30.30 0.21 8.21
C LEU A 160 29.55 0.13 6.87
N ARG A 161 29.51 -1.09 6.32
CA ARG A 161 28.97 -1.38 4.99
C ARG A 161 27.87 -2.42 5.07
N THR A 162 26.80 -2.18 4.30
CA THR A 162 25.77 -3.18 3.99
C THR A 162 25.85 -3.54 2.52
N ILE A 163 25.80 -4.84 2.19
CA ILE A 163 25.67 -5.34 0.82
C ILE A 163 24.28 -5.90 0.66
N LEU A 164 23.56 -5.41 -0.35
CA LEU A 164 22.27 -5.91 -0.81
C LEU A 164 22.50 -6.63 -2.14
N THR A 165 22.17 -7.92 -2.21
CA THR A 165 22.23 -8.70 -3.45
C THR A 165 20.84 -8.79 -4.07
N LEU A 166 20.73 -8.33 -5.29
CA LEU A 166 19.50 -8.36 -6.08
C LEU A 166 19.27 -9.75 -6.69
N PRO A 167 18.04 -10.07 -7.15
CA PRO A 167 17.72 -11.38 -7.73
C PRO A 167 18.54 -11.76 -8.97
N ASP A 168 19.11 -10.77 -9.68
CA ASP A 168 19.95 -10.97 -10.85
C ASP A 168 21.45 -11.13 -10.51
N GLY A 169 21.80 -11.14 -9.21
CA GLY A 169 23.18 -11.24 -8.73
C GLY A 169 23.91 -9.90 -8.61
N THR A 170 23.29 -8.78 -8.98
CA THR A 170 23.88 -7.45 -8.78
C THR A 170 23.98 -7.14 -7.30
N GLU A 171 25.15 -6.72 -6.83
CA GLU A 171 25.36 -6.23 -5.47
C GLU A 171 25.28 -4.70 -5.43
N ILE A 172 24.56 -4.19 -4.44
CA ILE A 172 24.52 -2.78 -4.09
C ILE A 172 25.21 -2.60 -2.75
N TRP A 173 26.27 -1.80 -2.72
CA TRP A 173 27.04 -1.52 -1.52
C TRP A 173 26.67 -0.16 -0.94
N TYR A 174 26.26 -0.14 0.32
CA TYR A 174 25.96 1.08 1.08
C TYR A 174 27.03 1.27 2.14
N CYS A 175 27.88 2.27 1.97
CA CYS A 175 29.08 2.45 2.79
C CYS A 175 29.01 3.70 3.68
N HIS A 176 29.96 3.80 4.61
CA HIS A 176 30.14 4.88 5.58
C HIS A 176 28.98 5.06 6.56
N GLN A 177 28.14 4.03 6.73
CA GLN A 177 26.97 4.08 7.60
C GLN A 177 27.35 4.34 9.06
N THR A 178 26.44 5.00 9.82
CA THR A 178 26.55 5.10 11.30
C THR A 178 25.86 3.93 11.94
N ASP A 179 24.70 3.53 11.45
CA ASP A 179 23.88 2.47 11.99
C ASP A 179 23.19 1.67 10.88
N VAL A 180 22.90 0.39 11.16
CA VAL A 180 22.20 -0.53 10.24
C VAL A 180 20.96 -1.04 10.96
N THR A 181 19.81 -1.05 10.25
CA THR A 181 18.51 -1.41 10.80
C THR A 181 17.97 -2.75 10.32
N VAL A 182 18.78 -3.50 9.57
CA VAL A 182 18.46 -4.82 9.00
C VAL A 182 19.48 -5.85 9.46
N ASP A 183 19.15 -7.12 9.25
CA ASP A 183 20.03 -8.26 9.57
C ASP A 183 20.53 -8.93 8.29
N THR A 184 21.72 -9.58 8.37
CA THR A 184 22.22 -10.43 7.28
C THR A 184 21.25 -11.60 7.04
N GLY A 185 20.91 -11.86 5.79
CA GLY A 185 19.91 -12.85 5.35
C GLY A 185 18.50 -12.28 5.31
N GLN A 186 18.30 -11.01 5.70
CA GLN A 186 16.99 -10.37 5.61
C GLN A 186 16.66 -10.03 4.16
N LEU A 187 15.44 -10.39 3.73
CA LEU A 187 14.84 -9.90 2.49
C LEU A 187 14.26 -8.50 2.73
N VAL A 188 14.56 -7.58 1.84
CA VAL A 188 14.05 -6.21 1.88
C VAL A 188 13.32 -5.88 0.57
N GLU A 189 12.29 -5.08 0.71
CA GLU A 189 11.55 -4.51 -0.41
C GLU A 189 12.15 -3.15 -0.81
N VAL A 190 11.77 -2.69 -1.99
CA VAL A 190 12.12 -1.35 -2.47
C VAL A 190 11.65 -0.29 -1.49
N ALA A 191 12.52 0.63 -1.10
CA ALA A 191 12.32 1.70 -0.12
C ALA A 191 12.23 1.26 1.35
N ASP A 192 12.56 0.01 1.69
CA ASP A 192 12.74 -0.38 3.09
C ASP A 192 13.97 0.30 3.68
N ALA A 193 13.86 0.78 4.92
CA ALA A 193 14.99 1.37 5.62
C ALA A 193 16.04 0.30 5.95
N ILE A 194 17.31 0.57 5.58
CA ILE A 194 18.43 -0.36 5.81
C ILE A 194 19.47 0.16 6.78
N GLY A 195 19.51 1.48 7.00
CA GLY A 195 20.47 2.09 7.91
C GLY A 195 20.44 3.61 7.84
N THR A 196 21.50 4.24 8.29
CA THR A 196 21.63 5.70 8.34
C THR A 196 22.98 6.18 7.82
N VAL A 197 22.96 7.35 7.19
CA VAL A 197 24.16 8.07 6.73
C VAL A 197 25.11 8.34 7.88
N GLY A 198 26.38 8.07 7.66
CA GLY A 198 27.44 8.34 8.61
C GLY A 198 28.70 8.91 7.96
N SER A 199 29.83 8.70 8.64
CA SER A 199 31.17 9.09 8.20
C SER A 199 32.21 8.10 8.73
N THR A 200 31.87 6.81 8.76
CA THR A 200 32.76 5.73 9.23
C THR A 200 33.77 5.34 8.13
N GLY A 201 34.90 4.77 8.50
CA GLY A 201 35.96 4.41 7.55
C GLY A 201 36.74 5.62 7.03
N ASN A 202 37.14 5.56 5.76
CA ASN A 202 37.86 6.66 5.09
C ASN A 202 36.87 7.67 4.49
N SER A 203 36.44 8.62 5.30
CA SER A 203 35.43 9.62 4.94
C SER A 203 35.83 11.01 5.42
N SER A 204 35.65 12.02 4.58
CA SER A 204 35.91 13.44 4.91
C SER A 204 34.71 14.15 5.57
N GLY A 205 33.55 13.52 5.63
CA GLY A 205 32.33 14.05 6.23
C GLY A 205 31.11 13.19 5.90
N PRO A 206 29.94 13.48 6.48
CA PRO A 206 28.77 12.63 6.33
C PRO A 206 28.29 12.52 4.88
N HIS A 207 28.24 11.31 4.37
CA HIS A 207 27.74 10.96 3.04
C HIS A 207 27.41 9.46 2.95
N LEU A 208 26.63 9.07 1.98
CA LEU A 208 26.48 7.70 1.52
C LEU A 208 27.39 7.52 0.30
N HIS A 209 28.35 6.57 0.35
CA HIS A 209 29.03 6.06 -0.81
C HIS A 209 28.26 4.83 -1.31
N LEU A 210 27.76 4.90 -2.54
CA LEU A 210 26.97 3.85 -3.18
C LEU A 210 27.76 3.22 -4.33
N GLU A 211 27.88 1.89 -4.34
CA GLU A 211 28.41 1.15 -5.48
C GLU A 211 27.37 0.20 -6.06
N VAL A 212 27.41 -0.01 -7.36
CA VAL A 212 26.65 -1.02 -8.09
C VAL A 212 27.62 -1.99 -8.74
N ARG A 213 27.52 -3.27 -8.40
CA ARG A 213 28.45 -4.31 -8.83
C ARG A 213 27.70 -5.48 -9.47
N PRO A 214 27.55 -5.52 -10.80
CA PRO A 214 26.94 -6.66 -11.48
C PRO A 214 27.71 -7.94 -11.17
N ASP A 215 26.99 -8.99 -10.74
CA ASP A 215 27.55 -10.30 -10.31
C ASP A 215 28.68 -10.20 -9.27
N GLY A 216 28.68 -9.17 -8.42
CA GLY A 216 29.75 -8.90 -7.46
C GLY A 216 31.10 -8.54 -8.07
N ALA A 217 31.16 -8.25 -9.37
CA ALA A 217 32.37 -7.92 -10.12
C ALA A 217 32.81 -6.45 -9.90
N SER A 218 33.58 -5.88 -10.84
CA SER A 218 33.98 -4.48 -10.78
C SER A 218 32.77 -3.55 -10.80
N PRO A 219 32.78 -2.47 -10.01
CA PRO A 219 31.66 -1.54 -9.97
C PRO A 219 31.44 -0.82 -11.31
N ILE A 220 30.22 -0.44 -11.56
CA ILE A 220 29.78 0.42 -12.66
C ILE A 220 29.27 1.76 -12.11
N ASP A 221 29.08 2.76 -12.98
CA ASP A 221 28.55 4.07 -12.57
C ASP A 221 27.13 3.93 -11.98
N PRO A 222 26.95 4.20 -10.66
CA PRO A 222 25.64 4.09 -10.03
C PRO A 222 24.61 5.07 -10.59
N MET A 223 25.05 6.24 -11.09
CA MET A 223 24.14 7.22 -11.66
C MET A 223 23.55 6.73 -13.00
N ASP A 224 24.35 6.03 -13.80
CA ASP A 224 23.87 5.44 -15.05
C ASP A 224 22.93 4.26 -14.77
N TRP A 225 23.23 3.44 -13.78
CA TRP A 225 22.35 2.36 -13.35
C TRP A 225 21.00 2.91 -12.85
N LEU A 226 20.99 3.92 -11.97
CA LEU A 226 19.77 4.55 -11.47
C LEU A 226 18.92 5.18 -12.61
N ARG A 227 19.58 5.80 -13.59
CA ARG A 227 18.89 6.34 -14.78
C ARG A 227 18.29 5.23 -15.65
N ALA A 228 18.98 4.10 -15.80
CA ALA A 228 18.46 2.94 -16.54
C ALA A 228 17.20 2.37 -15.88
N GLU A 229 17.08 2.47 -14.54
CA GLU A 229 15.88 2.13 -13.79
C GLU A 229 14.79 3.22 -13.84
N GLY A 230 14.99 4.29 -14.62
CA GLY A 230 14.00 5.35 -14.85
C GLY A 230 13.99 6.46 -13.81
N LEU A 231 15.02 6.53 -12.96
CA LEU A 231 15.16 7.55 -11.93
C LEU A 231 15.92 8.78 -12.44
N ASN A 232 15.80 9.88 -11.73
CA ASN A 232 16.53 11.12 -11.99
C ASN A 232 17.36 11.50 -10.75
N PRO A 233 18.53 10.87 -10.56
CA PRO A 233 19.38 11.04 -9.39
C PRO A 233 20.13 12.37 -9.37
#